data_6cabd54a0135c98b3b906e0054805d0f
#
_entry.id   6cabd54a0135c98b3b906e0054805d0f
#
_cell.length_a   1.000
_cell.length_b   1.000
_cell.length_c   1.000
_cell.angle_alpha   90.00
_cell.angle_beta   90.00
_cell.angle_gamma   90.00
#
_symmetry.space_group_name_H-M   'P 1'
#
loop_
_entity.id
_entity.type
_entity.pdbx_description
1 polymer ?
#
loop_
_entity_poly.entity_id
_entity_poly.type
_entity_poly.pdbx_seq_one_letter_code
_entity_poly.pdbx_strand_id
1 'polypeptide(L)'
;VYFINTFPLTMKTTLTSSRLTLTLASLKDLAFIHELQSYHQSAEFNTLAVPENEEVTRKSVSSWEECHAKEAIEQYHFKISEGENPVGLIGLNLGAARYRRGEVWYTIHPSQWKKGIATEALNLVLDLGFDHLKLHRIQAGCAVGNLGSIKVLEKVGMIKEGRGRQILPLSTGWSDNYEYSILESDPRK
;
A
#
# COMPACT_ATOMS: atom_id res chain seq x y z
N VAL A 1 -0.93 20.42 -28.17
CA VAL A 1 -1.69 19.21 -28.48
C VAL A 1 -1.02 18.09 -27.72
N TYR A 2 -1.58 17.72 -26.52
CA TYR A 2 -1.09 16.60 -25.74
C TYR A 2 -1.71 15.33 -26.31
N PHE A 3 -0.92 14.50 -26.96
CA PHE A 3 -1.32 13.15 -27.29
C PHE A 3 -1.50 12.36 -25.99
N ILE A 4 -2.73 12.08 -25.62
CA ILE A 4 -3.04 11.06 -24.64
C ILE A 4 -2.77 9.73 -25.36
N ASN A 5 -1.61 9.16 -25.13
CA ASN A 5 -1.24 7.85 -25.64
C ASN A 5 -2.04 6.82 -24.81
N THR A 6 -3.25 6.51 -25.25
CA THR A 6 -4.07 5.41 -24.74
C THR A 6 -3.54 4.10 -25.31
N PHE A 7 -2.41 3.61 -24.81
CA PHE A 7 -2.14 2.19 -24.91
C PHE A 7 -3.10 1.47 -23.96
N PRO A 8 -3.78 0.38 -24.36
CA PRO A 8 -4.46 -0.48 -23.42
C PRO A 8 -3.38 -1.11 -22.54
N LEU A 9 -3.14 -0.51 -21.38
CA LEU A 9 -2.34 -1.13 -20.33
C LEU A 9 -3.10 -2.40 -19.93
N THR A 10 -2.57 -3.56 -20.31
CA THR A 10 -3.03 -4.83 -19.76
C THR A 10 -2.96 -4.73 -18.25
N MET A 11 -4.14 -4.73 -17.59
CA MET A 11 -4.24 -4.58 -16.15
C MET A 11 -3.43 -5.68 -15.46
N LYS A 12 -2.36 -5.29 -14.78
CA LYS A 12 -1.54 -6.22 -14.02
C LYS A 12 -2.21 -6.45 -12.66
N THR A 13 -3.01 -7.51 -12.58
CA THR A 13 -3.80 -7.89 -11.41
C THR A 13 -3.04 -8.80 -10.44
N THR A 14 -1.86 -9.27 -10.89
CA THR A 14 -0.99 -10.13 -10.08
C THR A 14 0.46 -9.68 -10.24
N LEU A 15 1.17 -9.53 -9.11
CA LEU A 15 2.61 -9.24 -9.04
C LEU A 15 3.29 -10.39 -8.32
N THR A 16 4.47 -10.79 -8.78
CA THR A 16 5.19 -11.91 -8.19
C THR A 16 6.67 -11.59 -8.00
N SER A 17 7.23 -12.09 -6.91
CA SER A 17 8.67 -12.18 -6.66
C SER A 17 9.08 -13.66 -6.57
N SER A 18 10.27 -13.94 -6.09
CA SER A 18 10.71 -15.31 -5.81
C SER A 18 9.91 -16.00 -4.69
N ARG A 19 9.31 -15.23 -3.79
CA ARG A 19 8.69 -15.69 -2.55
C ARG A 19 7.25 -15.24 -2.38
N LEU A 20 6.91 -14.06 -2.88
CA LEU A 20 5.61 -13.43 -2.66
C LEU A 20 4.76 -13.40 -3.93
N THR A 21 3.47 -13.55 -3.73
CA THR A 21 2.44 -13.27 -4.74
C THR A 21 1.49 -12.22 -4.18
N LEU A 22 1.30 -11.13 -4.95
CA LEU A 22 0.33 -10.09 -4.67
C LEU A 22 -0.83 -10.25 -5.66
N THR A 23 -2.05 -10.43 -5.14
CA THR A 23 -3.29 -10.49 -5.94
C THR A 23 -4.25 -9.43 -5.49
N LEU A 24 -5.05 -8.86 -6.40
CA LEU A 24 -6.08 -7.90 -6.00
C LEU A 24 -7.00 -8.53 -4.95
N ALA A 25 -7.14 -7.84 -3.83
CA ALA A 25 -7.96 -8.28 -2.71
C ALA A 25 -9.44 -8.28 -3.09
N SER A 26 -10.17 -9.26 -2.60
CA SER A 26 -11.57 -9.51 -2.90
C SER A 26 -12.36 -9.98 -1.68
N LEU A 27 -13.68 -10.09 -1.79
CA LEU A 27 -14.52 -10.65 -0.74
C LEU A 27 -14.16 -12.09 -0.35
N LYS A 28 -13.44 -12.84 -1.21
CA LYS A 28 -12.89 -14.15 -0.86
C LYS A 28 -11.84 -14.11 0.24
N ASP A 29 -11.22 -12.93 0.39
CA ASP A 29 -10.14 -12.68 1.35
C ASP A 29 -10.66 -12.03 2.65
N LEU A 30 -11.99 -11.83 2.77
CA LEU A 30 -12.63 -11.06 3.83
C LEU A 30 -12.21 -11.51 5.23
N ALA A 31 -12.23 -12.81 5.50
CA ALA A 31 -11.88 -13.34 6.83
C ALA A 31 -10.45 -12.96 7.24
N PHE A 32 -9.49 -13.13 6.32
CA PHE A 32 -8.11 -12.72 6.55
C PHE A 32 -7.95 -11.21 6.72
N ILE A 33 -8.63 -10.43 5.88
CA ILE A 33 -8.55 -8.95 5.93
C ILE A 33 -9.12 -8.45 7.25
N HIS A 34 -10.26 -9.00 7.70
CA HIS A 34 -10.87 -8.63 8.96
C HIS A 34 -9.99 -9.02 10.15
N GLU A 35 -9.43 -10.22 10.15
CA GLU A 35 -8.45 -10.67 11.15
C GLU A 35 -7.27 -9.69 11.21
N LEU A 36 -6.63 -9.40 10.06
CA LEU A 36 -5.47 -8.52 9.98
C LEU A 36 -5.74 -7.11 10.50
N GLN A 37 -6.92 -6.55 10.20
CA GLN A 37 -7.34 -5.23 10.67
C GLN A 37 -7.74 -5.21 12.14
N SER A 38 -8.07 -6.36 12.72
CA SER A 38 -8.47 -6.50 14.11
C SER A 38 -7.29 -6.55 15.09
N TYR A 39 -6.06 -6.72 14.61
CA TYR A 39 -4.88 -6.66 15.47
C TYR A 39 -4.61 -5.23 15.96
N HIS A 40 -4.61 -5.02 17.27
CA HIS A 40 -4.26 -3.72 17.86
C HIS A 40 -2.88 -3.22 17.42
N GLN A 41 -1.91 -4.12 17.27
CA GLN A 41 -0.57 -3.79 16.78
C GLN A 41 -0.60 -3.22 15.35
N SER A 42 -1.53 -3.70 14.51
CA SER A 42 -1.72 -3.18 13.15
C SER A 42 -2.37 -1.79 13.15
N ALA A 43 -3.20 -1.49 14.16
CA ALA A 43 -3.89 -0.23 14.32
C ALA A 43 -3.07 0.85 15.04
N GLU A 44 -2.02 0.48 15.78
CA GLU A 44 -1.25 1.40 16.65
C GLU A 44 -0.74 2.64 15.90
N PHE A 45 -0.29 2.47 14.65
CA PHE A 45 0.25 3.55 13.81
C PHE A 45 -0.63 3.83 12.59
N ASN A 46 -1.88 3.35 12.60
CA ASN A 46 -2.84 3.52 11.51
C ASN A 46 -3.95 4.46 11.96
N THR A 47 -4.39 5.33 11.05
CA THR A 47 -5.54 6.22 11.29
C THR A 47 -6.88 5.49 11.18
N LEU A 48 -6.90 4.27 10.62
CA LEU A 48 -8.08 3.42 10.61
C LEU A 48 -8.22 2.75 11.99
N ALA A 49 -9.37 2.93 12.60
CA ALA A 49 -9.71 2.21 13.82
C ALA A 49 -9.82 0.69 13.56
N VAL A 50 -9.65 -0.11 14.61
CA VAL A 50 -10.02 -1.53 14.56
C VAL A 50 -11.50 -1.63 14.17
N PRO A 51 -11.87 -2.42 13.15
CA PRO A 51 -13.25 -2.51 12.70
C PRO A 51 -14.13 -3.11 13.82
N GLU A 52 -15.28 -2.48 14.08
CA GLU A 52 -16.23 -2.93 15.13
C GLU A 52 -16.74 -4.35 14.87
N ASN A 53 -16.87 -4.74 13.62
CA ASN A 53 -17.34 -6.05 13.18
C ASN A 53 -16.94 -6.33 11.73
N GLU A 54 -17.14 -7.57 11.27
CA GLU A 54 -16.82 -8.01 9.92
C GLU A 54 -17.57 -7.23 8.84
N GLU A 55 -18.77 -6.73 9.11
CA GLU A 55 -19.57 -5.99 8.14
C GLU A 55 -18.91 -4.66 7.74
N VAL A 56 -18.20 -4.00 8.66
CA VAL A 56 -17.40 -2.80 8.36
C VAL A 56 -16.28 -3.14 7.37
N THR A 57 -15.57 -4.24 7.62
CA THR A 57 -14.53 -4.71 6.70
C THR A 57 -15.12 -5.12 5.34
N ARG A 58 -16.26 -5.80 5.34
CA ARG A 58 -16.98 -6.23 4.13
C ARG A 58 -17.30 -5.05 3.21
N LYS A 59 -17.81 -3.96 3.77
CA LYS A 59 -18.11 -2.73 3.01
C LYS A 59 -16.86 -2.15 2.36
N SER A 60 -15.74 -2.11 3.08
CA SER A 60 -14.47 -1.64 2.55
C SER A 60 -13.97 -2.51 1.40
N VAL A 61 -13.99 -3.84 1.59
CA VAL A 61 -13.54 -4.80 0.56
C VAL A 61 -14.45 -4.78 -0.67
N SER A 62 -15.78 -4.63 -0.50
CA SER A 62 -16.71 -4.47 -1.63
C SER A 62 -16.38 -3.22 -2.44
N SER A 63 -16.09 -2.10 -1.78
CA SER A 63 -15.67 -0.87 -2.46
C SER A 63 -14.36 -1.04 -3.23
N TRP A 64 -13.42 -1.85 -2.72
CA TRP A 64 -12.18 -2.19 -3.43
C TRP A 64 -12.46 -3.01 -4.69
N GLU A 65 -13.31 -4.04 -4.62
CA GLU A 65 -13.71 -4.82 -5.80
C GLU A 65 -14.39 -3.94 -6.86
N GLU A 66 -15.29 -3.05 -6.45
CA GLU A 66 -15.93 -2.09 -7.36
C GLU A 66 -14.89 -1.17 -8.04
N CYS A 67 -13.87 -0.72 -7.29
CA CYS A 67 -12.78 0.07 -7.85
C CYS A 67 -11.95 -0.76 -8.85
N HIS A 68 -11.64 -2.02 -8.51
CA HIS A 68 -10.87 -2.92 -9.38
C HIS A 68 -11.64 -3.34 -10.64
N ALA A 69 -12.96 -3.29 -10.65
CA ALA A 69 -13.79 -3.59 -11.82
C ALA A 69 -13.89 -2.45 -12.84
N LYS A 70 -13.40 -1.26 -12.51
CA LYS A 70 -13.39 -0.11 -13.43
C LYS A 70 -12.39 -0.31 -14.55
N GLU A 71 -12.66 0.29 -15.72
CA GLU A 71 -11.73 0.32 -16.86
C GLU A 71 -10.39 0.99 -16.48
N ALA A 72 -10.41 2.02 -15.62
CA ALA A 72 -9.25 2.66 -15.04
C ALA A 72 -9.25 2.46 -13.53
N ILE A 73 -8.33 1.65 -13.04
CA ILE A 73 -8.15 1.45 -11.60
C ILE A 73 -7.43 2.68 -11.03
N GLU A 74 -8.06 3.32 -10.05
CA GLU A 74 -7.49 4.45 -9.31
C GLU A 74 -6.84 4.02 -7.99
N GLN A 75 -7.24 2.87 -7.45
CA GLN A 75 -6.75 2.33 -6.18
C GLN A 75 -6.51 0.83 -6.31
N TYR A 76 -5.28 0.43 -6.11
CA TYR A 76 -4.88 -0.97 -6.08
C TYR A 76 -4.79 -1.43 -4.62
N HIS A 77 -5.51 -2.50 -4.28
CA HIS A 77 -5.47 -3.14 -2.97
C HIS A 77 -5.07 -4.59 -3.18
N PHE A 78 -3.84 -4.93 -2.81
CA PHE A 78 -3.33 -6.29 -2.99
C PHE A 78 -3.29 -7.02 -1.65
N LYS A 79 -3.74 -8.28 -1.68
CA LYS A 79 -3.38 -9.27 -0.68
C LYS A 79 -1.98 -9.78 -0.99
N ILE A 80 -1.12 -9.83 0.02
CA ILE A 80 0.23 -10.41 -0.05
C ILE A 80 0.15 -11.83 0.46
N SER A 81 0.64 -12.79 -0.33
CA SER A 81 0.74 -14.20 0.07
C SER A 81 2.18 -14.70 -0.07
N GLU A 82 2.62 -15.54 0.88
CA GLU A 82 3.85 -16.34 0.80
C GLU A 82 3.41 -17.80 0.60
N GLY A 83 3.58 -18.30 -0.65
CA GLY A 83 2.90 -19.53 -1.07
C GLY A 83 1.38 -19.36 -1.01
N GLU A 84 0.70 -20.25 -0.30
CA GLU A 84 -0.76 -20.19 -0.09
C GLU A 84 -1.17 -19.35 1.14
N ASN A 85 -0.20 -18.94 1.97
CA ASN A 85 -0.49 -18.27 3.22
C ASN A 85 -0.61 -16.75 3.01
N PRO A 86 -1.75 -16.11 3.31
CA PRO A 86 -1.87 -14.68 3.30
C PRO A 86 -1.09 -14.08 4.48
N VAL A 87 -0.28 -13.05 4.22
CA VAL A 87 0.66 -12.46 5.20
C VAL A 87 0.52 -10.96 5.37
N GLY A 88 -0.30 -10.30 4.54
CA GLY A 88 -0.49 -8.86 4.63
C GLY A 88 -1.31 -8.28 3.51
N LEU A 89 -1.41 -6.96 3.53
CA LEU A 89 -2.01 -6.12 2.51
C LEU A 89 -1.03 -5.03 2.09
N ILE A 90 -1.10 -4.61 0.84
CA ILE A 90 -0.41 -3.43 0.32
C ILE A 90 -1.28 -2.75 -0.73
N GLY A 91 -1.29 -1.43 -0.74
CA GLY A 91 -2.06 -0.67 -1.71
C GLY A 91 -1.26 0.44 -2.38
N LEU A 92 -1.77 0.87 -3.53
CA LEU A 92 -1.29 2.02 -4.28
C LEU A 92 -2.50 2.86 -4.71
N ASN A 93 -2.64 4.03 -4.13
CA ASN A 93 -3.67 5.01 -4.48
C ASN A 93 -3.10 5.97 -5.52
N LEU A 94 -3.75 6.09 -6.67
CA LEU A 94 -3.31 6.99 -7.74
C LEU A 94 -3.89 8.39 -7.53
N GLY A 95 -3.06 9.39 -7.68
CA GLY A 95 -3.50 10.78 -7.77
C GLY A 95 -4.08 11.11 -9.15
N ALA A 96 -4.57 12.36 -9.33
CA ALA A 96 -5.06 12.79 -10.63
C ALA A 96 -3.99 12.57 -11.72
N ALA A 97 -4.40 12.01 -12.87
CA ALA A 97 -3.50 11.49 -13.92
C ALA A 97 -2.43 12.49 -14.37
N ARG A 98 -2.76 13.79 -14.44
CA ARG A 98 -1.80 14.86 -14.83
C ARG A 98 -0.57 14.95 -13.93
N TYR A 99 -0.66 14.48 -12.67
CA TYR A 99 0.45 14.54 -11.72
C TYR A 99 1.32 13.27 -11.77
N ARG A 100 0.86 12.20 -12.38
CA ARG A 100 1.59 10.93 -12.46
C ARG A 100 2.18 10.51 -11.11
N ARG A 101 1.38 10.59 -10.04
CA ARG A 101 1.81 10.27 -8.67
C ARG A 101 0.92 9.22 -8.04
N GLY A 102 1.49 8.46 -7.12
CA GLY A 102 0.77 7.51 -6.27
C GLY A 102 1.21 7.58 -4.82
N GLU A 103 0.40 7.03 -3.94
CA GLU A 103 0.67 6.89 -2.52
C GLU A 103 0.54 5.42 -2.12
N VAL A 104 1.56 4.88 -1.49
CA VAL A 104 1.58 3.50 -1.01
C VAL A 104 1.26 3.42 0.47
N TRP A 105 0.60 2.33 0.85
CA TRP A 105 0.38 1.92 2.22
C TRP A 105 0.49 0.39 2.34
N TYR A 106 0.81 -0.12 3.50
CA TYR A 106 0.87 -1.56 3.74
C TYR A 106 0.61 -1.91 5.20
N THR A 107 0.11 -3.12 5.40
CA THR A 107 -0.06 -3.75 6.71
C THR A 107 0.38 -5.20 6.62
N ILE A 108 1.32 -5.62 7.46
CA ILE A 108 1.83 -6.99 7.52
C ILE A 108 1.34 -7.63 8.82
N HIS A 109 0.91 -8.89 8.71
CA HIS A 109 0.50 -9.67 9.87
C HIS A 109 1.60 -9.67 10.95
N PRO A 110 1.29 -9.42 12.23
CA PRO A 110 2.31 -9.26 13.29
C PRO A 110 3.29 -10.43 13.40
N SER A 111 2.84 -11.67 13.19
CA SER A 111 3.71 -12.86 13.21
C SER A 111 4.72 -12.92 12.05
N GLN A 112 4.56 -12.04 11.05
CA GLN A 112 5.38 -11.99 9.84
C GLN A 112 6.31 -10.76 9.81
N TRP A 113 6.33 -9.97 10.88
CA TRP A 113 7.22 -8.82 10.96
C TRP A 113 8.70 -9.24 10.98
N LYS A 114 9.58 -8.32 10.57
CA LYS A 114 11.04 -8.48 10.52
C LYS A 114 11.54 -9.57 9.55
N LYS A 115 10.67 -10.11 8.68
CA LYS A 115 11.02 -11.12 7.67
C LYS A 115 11.27 -10.53 6.28
N GLY A 116 11.25 -9.19 6.13
CA GLY A 116 11.50 -8.51 4.85
C GLY A 116 10.28 -8.46 3.91
N ILE A 117 9.13 -9.01 4.30
CA ILE A 117 7.92 -9.11 3.47
C ILE A 117 7.46 -7.73 2.97
N ALA A 118 7.37 -6.73 3.87
CA ALA A 118 6.95 -5.38 3.48
C ALA A 118 7.90 -4.76 2.45
N THR A 119 9.21 -4.92 2.62
CA THR A 119 10.22 -4.40 1.68
C THR A 119 10.07 -5.02 0.29
N GLU A 120 9.91 -6.35 0.24
CA GLU A 120 9.78 -7.10 -1.01
C GLU A 120 8.46 -6.77 -1.72
N ALA A 121 7.34 -6.72 -0.99
CA ALA A 121 6.05 -6.32 -1.53
C ALA A 121 6.04 -4.87 -2.03
N LEU A 122 6.69 -3.95 -1.31
CA LEU A 122 6.79 -2.55 -1.72
C LEU A 122 7.61 -2.42 -3.01
N ASN A 123 8.71 -3.14 -3.19
CA ASN A 123 9.46 -3.14 -4.45
C ASN A 123 8.58 -3.57 -5.63
N LEU A 124 7.76 -4.63 -5.48
CA LEU A 124 6.82 -5.04 -6.53
C LEU A 124 5.80 -3.94 -6.89
N VAL A 125 5.34 -3.19 -5.90
CA VAL A 125 4.40 -2.08 -6.13
C VAL A 125 5.11 -0.87 -6.75
N LEU A 126 6.38 -0.59 -6.40
CA LEU A 126 7.19 0.43 -7.06
C LEU A 126 7.41 0.09 -8.54
N ASP A 127 7.69 -1.19 -8.87
CA ASP A 127 7.82 -1.67 -10.25
C ASP A 127 6.50 -1.54 -11.02
N LEU A 128 5.36 -1.87 -10.39
CA LEU A 128 4.04 -1.60 -10.98
C LEU A 128 3.87 -0.11 -11.29
N GLY A 129 4.16 0.75 -10.31
CA GLY A 129 3.97 2.20 -10.44
C GLY A 129 4.84 2.82 -11.53
N PHE A 130 6.14 2.55 -11.53
CA PHE A 130 7.07 3.19 -12.46
C PHE A 130 7.11 2.51 -13.83
N ASP A 131 7.18 1.17 -13.85
CA ASP A 131 7.43 0.44 -15.11
C ASP A 131 6.14 0.19 -15.90
N HIS A 132 4.99 0.03 -15.22
CA HIS A 132 3.70 -0.21 -15.88
C HIS A 132 2.80 1.02 -15.91
N LEU A 133 2.53 1.64 -14.76
CA LEU A 133 1.63 2.79 -14.67
C LEU A 133 2.30 4.12 -15.06
N LYS A 134 3.63 4.11 -15.29
CA LYS A 134 4.41 5.29 -15.71
C LYS A 134 4.25 6.48 -14.75
N LEU A 135 4.16 6.20 -13.47
CA LEU A 135 4.15 7.26 -12.46
C LEU A 135 5.49 7.99 -12.47
N HIS A 136 5.45 9.26 -12.13
CA HIS A 136 6.65 10.10 -11.93
C HIS A 136 7.14 10.01 -10.48
N ARG A 137 6.21 9.88 -9.52
CA ARG A 137 6.49 9.93 -8.10
C ARG A 137 5.59 8.98 -7.32
N ILE A 138 6.17 8.26 -6.37
CA ILE A 138 5.43 7.48 -5.37
C ILE A 138 5.81 7.99 -3.99
N GLN A 139 4.81 8.25 -3.15
CA GLN A 139 4.96 8.77 -1.80
C GLN A 139 4.40 7.81 -0.75
N ALA A 140 4.82 8.01 0.49
CA ALA A 140 4.30 7.31 1.66
C ALA A 140 4.38 8.21 2.89
N GLY A 141 3.34 8.19 3.71
CA GLY A 141 3.37 8.78 5.04
C GLY A 141 3.61 7.73 6.11
N CYS A 142 4.26 8.09 7.22
CA CYS A 142 4.44 7.15 8.32
C CYS A 142 4.57 7.89 9.65
N ALA A 143 3.84 7.42 10.68
CA ALA A 143 3.95 7.95 12.03
C ALA A 143 5.40 7.91 12.52
N VAL A 144 5.85 8.98 13.17
CA VAL A 144 7.26 9.11 13.62
C VAL A 144 7.69 7.99 14.58
N GLY A 145 6.75 7.36 15.30
CA GLY A 145 6.98 6.22 16.19
C GLY A 145 7.05 4.87 15.46
N ASN A 146 6.64 4.78 14.19
CA ASN A 146 6.63 3.53 13.44
C ASN A 146 8.00 3.21 12.84
N LEU A 147 8.94 2.82 13.71
CA LEU A 147 10.32 2.49 13.32
C LEU A 147 10.39 1.35 12.31
N GLY A 148 9.40 0.45 12.31
CA GLY A 148 9.30 -0.65 11.35
C GLY A 148 9.07 -0.12 9.94
N SER A 149 8.07 0.75 9.77
CA SER A 149 7.75 1.37 8.48
C SER A 149 8.87 2.27 7.98
N ILE A 150 9.46 3.10 8.86
CA ILE A 150 10.61 3.96 8.53
C ILE A 150 11.73 3.15 7.87
N LYS A 151 12.14 2.02 8.49
CA LYS A 151 13.19 1.15 7.96
C LYS A 151 12.82 0.53 6.61
N VAL A 152 11.55 0.19 6.39
CA VAL A 152 11.08 -0.35 5.11
C VAL A 152 11.19 0.70 4.01
N LEU A 153 10.69 1.92 4.25
CA LEU A 153 10.72 3.03 3.29
C LEU A 153 12.15 3.41 2.90
N GLU A 154 13.04 3.55 3.89
CA GLU A 154 14.46 3.86 3.65
C GLU A 154 15.18 2.73 2.91
N LYS A 155 14.83 1.46 3.18
CA LYS A 155 15.45 0.30 2.55
C LYS A 155 15.13 0.16 1.07
N VAL A 156 13.94 0.56 0.62
CA VAL A 156 13.58 0.58 -0.80
C VAL A 156 14.09 1.81 -1.54
N GLY A 157 14.75 2.74 -0.84
CA GLY A 157 15.33 3.94 -1.43
C GLY A 157 14.45 5.19 -1.37
N MET A 158 13.33 5.16 -0.64
CA MET A 158 12.54 6.37 -0.42
C MET A 158 13.31 7.39 0.42
N ILE A 159 13.20 8.66 0.03
CA ILE A 159 13.84 9.79 0.68
C ILE A 159 12.84 10.48 1.62
N LYS A 160 13.26 10.75 2.85
CA LYS A 160 12.46 11.54 3.79
C LYS A 160 12.51 13.01 3.41
N GLU A 161 11.36 13.59 3.10
CA GLU A 161 11.23 14.98 2.65
C GLU A 161 10.82 15.95 3.75
N GLY A 162 10.09 15.45 4.76
CA GLY A 162 9.58 16.34 5.79
C GLY A 162 8.96 15.65 7.00
N ARG A 163 8.47 16.49 7.92
CA ARG A 163 7.73 16.11 9.10
C ARG A 163 6.52 17.01 9.27
N GLY A 164 5.33 16.42 9.14
CA GLY A 164 4.07 17.06 9.48
C GLY A 164 3.81 16.96 10.97
N ARG A 165 3.55 18.10 11.62
CA ARG A 165 3.31 18.12 13.07
C ARG A 165 1.86 17.80 13.38
N GLN A 166 1.62 16.79 14.23
CA GLN A 166 0.30 16.42 14.77
C GLN A 166 -0.79 16.28 13.69
N ILE A 167 -0.49 15.58 12.61
CA ILE A 167 -1.44 15.40 11.48
C ILE A 167 -2.10 14.02 11.45
N LEU A 168 -1.60 13.05 12.26
CA LEU A 168 -2.16 11.71 12.32
C LEU A 168 -3.01 11.55 13.60
N PRO A 169 -4.34 11.38 13.50
CA PRO A 169 -5.20 11.05 14.62
C PRO A 169 -5.11 9.54 14.92
N LEU A 170 -4.14 9.14 15.73
CA LEU A 170 -3.98 7.76 16.16
C LEU A 170 -4.84 7.46 17.40
N SER A 171 -5.07 6.18 17.70
CA SER A 171 -5.78 5.77 18.93
C SER A 171 -5.11 6.25 20.22
N THR A 172 -3.80 6.53 20.17
CA THR A 172 -2.99 7.06 21.28
C THR A 172 -2.95 8.59 21.35
N GLY A 173 -3.64 9.29 20.44
CA GLY A 173 -3.62 10.74 20.32
C GLY A 173 -2.97 11.23 19.02
N TRP A 174 -2.79 12.55 18.91
CA TRP A 174 -2.19 13.16 17.73
C TRP A 174 -0.70 12.83 17.61
N SER A 175 -0.30 12.33 16.46
CA SER A 175 1.09 12.02 16.12
C SER A 175 1.61 12.88 14.96
N ASP A 176 2.91 13.14 14.98
CA ASP A 176 3.60 13.67 13.82
C ASP A 176 3.75 12.55 12.77
N ASN A 177 3.89 12.96 11.52
CA ASN A 177 4.09 12.08 10.38
C ASN A 177 5.38 12.45 9.64
N TYR A 178 6.16 11.45 9.21
CA TYR A 178 7.20 11.63 8.22
C TYR A 178 6.65 11.44 6.82
N GLU A 179 7.01 12.33 5.91
CA GLU A 179 6.72 12.24 4.49
C GLU A 179 7.93 11.66 3.76
N TYR A 180 7.70 10.60 3.00
CA TYR A 180 8.69 9.92 2.17
C TYR A 180 8.26 9.90 0.71
N SER A 181 9.24 9.90 -0.19
CA SER A 181 8.99 9.71 -1.62
C SER A 181 10.14 9.05 -2.34
N ILE A 182 9.83 8.54 -3.53
CA ILE A 182 10.80 8.07 -4.52
C ILE A 182 10.32 8.51 -5.90
N LEU A 183 11.24 8.92 -6.76
CA LEU A 183 10.99 9.36 -8.14
C LEU A 183 11.33 8.23 -9.12
N GLU A 184 10.76 8.30 -10.34
CA GLU A 184 11.09 7.37 -11.43
C GLU A 184 12.59 7.38 -11.81
N SER A 185 13.30 8.48 -11.51
CA SER A 185 14.73 8.67 -11.77
C SER A 185 15.64 8.19 -10.63
N ASP A 186 15.07 7.91 -9.45
CA ASP A 186 15.87 7.52 -8.29
C ASP A 186 16.28 6.04 -8.37
N PRO A 187 17.46 5.68 -7.82
CA PRO A 187 17.88 4.27 -7.78
C PRO A 187 16.99 3.48 -6.84
N ARG A 188 16.34 2.44 -7.37
CA ARG A 188 15.63 1.42 -6.59
C ARG A 188 16.64 0.43 -5.99
N LYS A 189 16.46 0.02 -4.74
CA LYS A 189 17.36 -0.86 -3.98
C LYS A 189 16.78 -2.26 -3.82
#